data_3ad20d4dad9240f0f10d45e42d549f0a
#
_entry.id   3ad20d4dad9240f0f10d45e42d549f0a
#
_cell.length_a   1.000
_cell.length_b   1.000
_cell.length_c   1.000
_cell.angle_alpha   90.00
_cell.angle_beta   90.00
_cell.angle_gamma   90.00
#
_symmetry.space_group_name_H-M   'P 1'
#
loop_
_entity.id
_entity.type
_entity.pdbx_description
1 polymer ?
#
loop_
_entity_poly.entity_id
_entity_poly.type
_entity_poly.pdbx_seq_one_letter_code
_entity_poly.pdbx_strand_id
1 'polypeptide(L)'
;MHLRILILILIIFLLSCSKEKKSFFRNNNWWKESVFYEIYMPSYKDSNGDGYSDFRGLTSTLDYIKDLGIKGIWLTPFLESPKVDNGYDVSNYYKIDPTYGTLDDFKFFMEEAHKRNIKVIMDLVVNHTSTDSKWFQESRKSKDNPYRDYYIWKDSTNNWESFFGGTAWEKDSLTDQYYYHQFDVKMADLNWGNPKVVHEIQDVIRFWLNLGVDGFRLDVINFLTTDGMTQDNPYKDGSQIHLFDIDQAGVKDAMRAIKATVNEYENRFVIGEIGSDKIEILKVYQAYNLLDVVFNFNFGSIGHFSAQKLYNELVSMESNMQNYPTLFFGSHDMPRLMNRLAEDNPERAEALAALILTAKGVPFVYYGEEIGMKNIEANTIDEMKDVQGRIQYSLALKRGITEKEALKIGNQHNRDKSRSPMQWNDKPFAGFSDQPPWIKVHENYTDVNVASLAKQENSLLSRYRKIIALRNSESVLQYGEYEQLDFSNDCISFTRTYEGDSIKCVFNFGQSQKNVALQSNEKILLGKTPVTSNGYLIYRK
;
A
#
# COMPACT_ATOMS: atom_id res chain seq x y z
N MET A 1 -62.37 31.14 13.78
CA MET A 1 -61.99 29.76 13.40
C MET A 1 -60.93 29.73 12.27
N HIS A 2 -61.01 30.59 11.29
CA HIS A 2 -60.06 30.62 10.17
C HIS A 2 -58.64 31.07 10.51
N LEU A 3 -58.41 31.92 11.51
CA LEU A 3 -57.08 32.40 11.88
C LEU A 3 -56.20 31.31 12.59
N ARG A 4 -56.85 30.39 13.32
CA ARG A 4 -56.13 29.28 13.98
C ARG A 4 -55.70 28.18 13.01
N ILE A 5 -56.44 27.98 11.91
CA ILE A 5 -56.14 27.03 10.84
C ILE A 5 -54.95 27.54 10.01
N LEU A 6 -54.87 28.87 9.73
CA LEU A 6 -53.75 29.47 9.01
C LEU A 6 -52.43 29.38 9.77
N ILE A 7 -52.45 29.54 11.11
CA ILE A 7 -51.27 29.41 11.97
C ILE A 7 -50.79 27.96 12.04
N LEU A 8 -51.70 26.98 12.06
CA LEU A 8 -51.36 25.56 12.04
C LEU A 8 -50.72 25.12 10.72
N ILE A 9 -51.22 25.64 9.58
CA ILE A 9 -50.62 25.35 8.27
C ILE A 9 -49.26 26.02 8.11
N LEU A 10 -49.03 27.21 8.67
CA LEU A 10 -47.73 27.87 8.65
C LEU A 10 -46.70 27.15 9.53
N ILE A 11 -47.12 26.55 10.66
CA ILE A 11 -46.22 25.75 11.52
C ILE A 11 -45.88 24.42 10.86
N ILE A 12 -46.79 23.81 10.11
CA ILE A 12 -46.51 22.57 9.35
C ILE A 12 -45.53 22.83 8.18
N PHE A 13 -45.63 24.00 7.53
CA PHE A 13 -44.66 24.39 6.48
C PHE A 13 -43.30 24.78 7.02
N LEU A 14 -43.18 25.29 8.25
CA LEU A 14 -41.92 25.59 8.91
C LEU A 14 -41.22 24.34 9.46
N LEU A 15 -41.95 23.25 9.71
CA LEU A 15 -41.42 21.95 10.12
C LEU A 15 -41.00 21.07 8.92
N SER A 16 -41.39 21.41 7.68
CA SER A 16 -41.01 20.67 6.48
C SER A 16 -39.72 21.16 5.82
N CYS A 17 -39.09 22.19 6.36
CA CYS A 17 -37.81 22.71 5.85
C CYS A 17 -36.67 22.51 6.84
N SER A 18 -36.66 21.39 7.59
CA SER A 18 -35.44 20.88 8.16
C SER A 18 -34.64 20.30 7.01
N LYS A 19 -33.69 21.08 6.47
CA LYS A 19 -32.55 20.50 5.77
C LYS A 19 -32.05 19.37 6.68
N GLU A 20 -32.19 18.13 6.23
CA GLU A 20 -31.45 17.02 6.81
C GLU A 20 -30.01 17.52 6.93
N LYS A 21 -29.57 17.82 8.14
CA LYS A 21 -28.17 17.84 8.43
C LYS A 21 -27.71 16.44 8.09
N LYS A 22 -27.05 16.25 6.93
CA LYS A 22 -26.29 15.05 6.67
C LYS A 22 -25.47 14.83 7.94
N SER A 23 -25.87 13.89 8.78
CA SER A 23 -25.06 13.49 9.89
C SER A 23 -23.76 13.01 9.26
N PHE A 24 -22.65 13.68 9.53
CA PHE A 24 -21.35 13.13 9.24
C PHE A 24 -21.28 11.85 10.07
N PHE A 25 -21.45 10.72 9.40
CA PHE A 25 -21.40 9.43 10.04
C PHE A 25 -20.05 9.28 10.74
N ARG A 26 -20.07 8.90 12.01
CA ARG A 26 -18.84 8.55 12.72
C ARG A 26 -18.26 7.33 12.02
N ASN A 27 -17.14 7.52 11.35
CA ASN A 27 -16.31 6.40 10.89
C ASN A 27 -15.95 5.58 12.14
N ASN A 28 -16.34 4.30 12.21
CA ASN A 28 -16.09 3.48 13.40
C ASN A 28 -14.63 3.02 13.50
N ASN A 29 -13.73 3.59 12.69
CA ASN A 29 -12.27 3.34 12.71
C ASN A 29 -11.89 1.85 12.68
N TRP A 30 -12.68 1.01 11.98
CA TRP A 30 -12.46 -0.43 11.85
C TRP A 30 -11.03 -0.79 11.42
N TRP A 31 -10.37 0.10 10.73
CA TRP A 31 -9.00 -0.06 10.26
C TRP A 31 -7.97 -0.10 11.41
N LYS A 32 -8.26 0.49 12.58
CA LYS A 32 -7.41 0.39 13.79
C LYS A 32 -7.36 -1.02 14.34
N GLU A 33 -8.47 -1.76 14.22
CA GLU A 33 -8.60 -3.15 14.67
C GLU A 33 -8.07 -4.15 13.65
N SER A 34 -7.76 -3.69 12.43
CA SER A 34 -7.38 -4.56 11.32
C SER A 34 -5.88 -4.77 11.25
N VAL A 35 -5.51 -6.00 10.90
CA VAL A 35 -4.26 -6.31 10.24
C VAL A 35 -4.57 -6.38 8.77
N PHE A 36 -3.88 -5.57 7.95
CA PHE A 36 -4.06 -5.58 6.51
C PHE A 36 -3.11 -6.58 5.86
N TYR A 37 -3.59 -7.23 4.81
CA TYR A 37 -2.82 -8.15 3.99
C TYR A 37 -2.75 -7.60 2.57
N GLU A 38 -1.55 -7.19 2.14
CA GLU A 38 -1.32 -6.70 0.79
C GLU A 38 -1.19 -7.87 -0.17
N ILE A 39 -2.02 -7.89 -1.20
CA ILE A 39 -2.02 -8.88 -2.27
C ILE A 39 -1.59 -8.21 -3.56
N TYR A 40 -0.46 -8.65 -4.10
CA TYR A 40 -0.05 -8.29 -5.46
C TYR A 40 -0.84 -9.10 -6.47
N MET A 41 -1.78 -8.44 -7.13
CA MET A 41 -2.80 -9.09 -7.98
C MET A 41 -2.26 -10.11 -8.98
N PRO A 42 -1.16 -9.84 -9.73
CA PRO A 42 -0.67 -10.81 -10.72
C PRO A 42 -0.19 -12.15 -10.15
N SER A 43 0.13 -12.24 -8.85
CA SER A 43 0.96 -13.31 -8.29
C SER A 43 0.36 -14.10 -7.13
N TYR A 44 -0.95 -14.00 -6.87
CA TYR A 44 -1.51 -14.62 -5.66
C TYR A 44 -2.08 -16.03 -5.88
N LYS A 45 -3.05 -16.20 -6.79
CA LYS A 45 -3.63 -17.51 -7.14
C LYS A 45 -4.28 -17.48 -8.52
N ASP A 46 -3.77 -18.27 -9.42
CA ASP A 46 -4.33 -18.50 -10.75
C ASP A 46 -5.34 -19.66 -10.69
N SER A 47 -6.55 -19.46 -11.17
CA SER A 47 -7.60 -20.47 -11.22
C SER A 47 -7.97 -20.91 -12.64
N ASN A 48 -7.56 -20.14 -13.66
CA ASN A 48 -7.92 -20.38 -15.05
C ASN A 48 -6.76 -20.94 -15.90
N GLY A 49 -5.52 -20.92 -15.37
CA GLY A 49 -4.35 -21.48 -16.02
C GLY A 49 -3.73 -20.56 -17.08
N ASP A 50 -3.89 -19.23 -16.96
CA ASP A 50 -3.27 -18.28 -17.88
C ASP A 50 -1.91 -17.73 -17.38
N GLY A 51 -1.49 -18.15 -16.18
CA GLY A 51 -0.24 -17.76 -15.55
C GLY A 51 -0.34 -16.50 -14.70
N TYR A 52 -1.51 -15.91 -14.57
CA TYR A 52 -1.81 -14.76 -13.70
C TYR A 52 -2.83 -15.15 -12.63
N SER A 53 -2.80 -14.47 -11.52
CA SER A 53 -3.85 -14.58 -10.51
C SER A 53 -5.16 -13.98 -11.02
N ASP A 54 -6.29 -14.45 -10.49
CA ASP A 54 -7.61 -13.95 -10.84
C ASP A 54 -8.56 -13.91 -9.62
N PHE A 55 -9.71 -13.23 -9.73
CA PHE A 55 -10.66 -13.10 -8.63
C PHE A 55 -11.27 -14.40 -8.14
N ARG A 56 -11.39 -15.42 -8.99
CA ARG A 56 -11.87 -16.76 -8.57
C ARG A 56 -10.79 -17.46 -7.76
N GLY A 57 -9.54 -17.36 -8.19
CA GLY A 57 -8.38 -17.84 -7.44
C GLY A 57 -8.29 -17.15 -6.07
N LEU A 58 -8.40 -15.82 -6.01
CA LEU A 58 -8.46 -15.08 -4.76
C LEU A 58 -9.60 -15.56 -3.86
N THR A 59 -10.80 -15.69 -4.40
CA THR A 59 -11.98 -16.15 -3.64
C THR A 59 -11.73 -17.52 -3.01
N SER A 60 -11.06 -18.42 -3.72
CA SER A 60 -10.74 -19.78 -3.22
C SER A 60 -9.79 -19.77 -2.02
N THR A 61 -9.08 -18.68 -1.78
CA THR A 61 -8.09 -18.55 -0.69
C THR A 61 -8.59 -17.73 0.50
N LEU A 62 -9.81 -17.21 0.48
CA LEU A 62 -10.33 -16.36 1.55
C LEU A 62 -10.40 -17.04 2.92
N ASP A 63 -10.59 -18.34 2.98
CA ASP A 63 -10.56 -19.09 4.23
C ASP A 63 -9.14 -19.11 4.83
N TYR A 64 -8.09 -19.25 4.00
CA TYR A 64 -6.71 -19.10 4.46
C TYR A 64 -6.44 -17.72 5.06
N ILE A 65 -6.90 -16.66 4.40
CA ILE A 65 -6.73 -15.27 4.86
C ILE A 65 -7.48 -15.05 6.18
N LYS A 66 -8.70 -15.58 6.30
CA LYS A 66 -9.48 -15.56 7.55
C LYS A 66 -8.77 -16.32 8.67
N ASP A 67 -8.24 -17.53 8.38
CA ASP A 67 -7.55 -18.36 9.37
C ASP A 67 -6.20 -17.76 9.80
N LEU A 68 -5.59 -16.92 8.95
CA LEU A 68 -4.44 -16.11 9.32
C LEU A 68 -4.81 -15.00 10.32
N GLY A 69 -6.10 -14.64 10.43
CA GLY A 69 -6.62 -13.60 11.30
C GLY A 69 -6.69 -12.21 10.66
N ILE A 70 -6.55 -12.13 9.35
CA ILE A 70 -6.61 -10.88 8.58
C ILE A 70 -8.04 -10.34 8.56
N LYS A 71 -8.19 -9.03 8.77
CA LYS A 71 -9.47 -8.32 8.72
C LYS A 71 -9.56 -7.31 7.56
N GLY A 72 -8.45 -6.96 6.96
CA GLY A 72 -8.39 -6.06 5.80
C GLY A 72 -7.50 -6.61 4.70
N ILE A 73 -7.95 -6.56 3.46
CA ILE A 73 -7.15 -6.88 2.28
C ILE A 73 -6.88 -5.57 1.53
N TRP A 74 -5.65 -5.37 1.09
CA TRP A 74 -5.30 -4.38 0.09
C TRP A 74 -4.93 -5.09 -1.20
N LEU A 75 -5.71 -4.83 -2.26
CA LEU A 75 -5.45 -5.30 -3.61
C LEU A 75 -4.67 -4.25 -4.39
N THR A 76 -3.52 -4.63 -4.95
CA THR A 76 -2.81 -3.79 -5.93
C THR A 76 -3.64 -3.64 -7.21
N PRO A 77 -3.31 -2.75 -8.17
CA PRO A 77 -4.20 -2.44 -9.28
C PRO A 77 -4.65 -3.65 -10.08
N PHE A 78 -5.94 -3.69 -10.38
CA PHE A 78 -6.60 -4.74 -11.16
C PHE A 78 -7.51 -4.19 -12.27
N LEU A 79 -7.47 -2.89 -12.49
CA LEU A 79 -8.25 -2.23 -13.54
C LEU A 79 -7.62 -2.48 -14.91
N GLU A 80 -8.43 -2.30 -15.97
CA GLU A 80 -7.98 -2.48 -17.36
C GLU A 80 -6.74 -1.65 -17.65
N SER A 81 -5.66 -2.32 -18.09
CA SER A 81 -4.33 -1.75 -18.26
C SER A 81 -3.55 -2.49 -19.36
N PRO A 82 -2.75 -1.81 -20.16
CA PRO A 82 -1.79 -2.47 -21.06
C PRO A 82 -0.60 -3.11 -20.33
N LYS A 83 -0.53 -2.97 -18.99
CA LYS A 83 0.46 -3.59 -18.10
C LYS A 83 1.92 -3.17 -18.36
N VAL A 84 2.11 -1.92 -18.75
CA VAL A 84 3.47 -1.34 -18.84
C VAL A 84 4.10 -1.31 -17.44
N ASP A 85 3.32 -0.93 -16.44
CA ASP A 85 3.68 -1.04 -15.01
C ASP A 85 2.66 -1.89 -14.23
N ASN A 86 2.34 -3.08 -14.75
CA ASN A 86 1.55 -4.12 -14.06
C ASN A 86 0.23 -3.63 -13.42
N GLY A 87 -0.48 -2.72 -14.09
CA GLY A 87 -1.78 -2.21 -13.65
C GLY A 87 -1.75 -0.78 -13.13
N TYR A 88 -0.59 -0.21 -12.81
CA TYR A 88 -0.47 1.21 -12.44
C TYR A 88 -0.71 2.15 -13.63
N ASP A 89 -0.57 1.68 -14.85
CA ASP A 89 -0.91 2.34 -16.11
C ASP A 89 -2.38 2.08 -16.51
N VAL A 90 -3.34 2.63 -15.75
CA VAL A 90 -4.79 2.40 -15.92
C VAL A 90 -5.28 2.99 -17.26
N SER A 91 -5.90 2.15 -18.09
CA SER A 91 -6.54 2.58 -19.35
C SER A 91 -8.05 2.82 -19.19
N ASN A 92 -8.71 2.15 -18.25
CA ASN A 92 -10.14 2.30 -18.00
C ASN A 92 -10.50 2.05 -16.53
N TYR A 93 -10.95 3.10 -15.84
CA TYR A 93 -11.29 3.05 -14.42
C TYR A 93 -12.57 2.28 -14.08
N TYR A 94 -13.40 1.93 -15.06
CA TYR A 94 -14.70 1.29 -14.86
C TYR A 94 -14.70 -0.19 -15.23
N LYS A 95 -13.55 -0.73 -15.65
CA LYS A 95 -13.42 -2.12 -16.07
C LYS A 95 -12.31 -2.82 -15.31
N ILE A 96 -12.54 -4.08 -15.03
CA ILE A 96 -11.51 -5.01 -14.56
C ILE A 96 -10.68 -5.47 -15.77
N ASP A 97 -9.38 -5.59 -15.60
CA ASP A 97 -8.52 -6.21 -16.60
C ASP A 97 -8.97 -7.66 -16.84
N PRO A 98 -9.20 -8.06 -18.10
CA PRO A 98 -9.70 -9.41 -18.41
C PRO A 98 -8.84 -10.56 -17.85
N THR A 99 -7.54 -10.32 -17.62
CA THR A 99 -6.63 -11.29 -16.97
C THR A 99 -7.12 -11.64 -15.55
N TYR A 100 -7.69 -10.68 -14.82
CA TYR A 100 -8.13 -10.89 -13.45
C TYR A 100 -9.58 -11.35 -13.33
N GLY A 101 -10.30 -11.44 -14.46
CA GLY A 101 -11.68 -11.90 -14.52
C GLY A 101 -12.68 -10.81 -14.89
N THR A 102 -13.92 -10.99 -14.48
CA THR A 102 -15.05 -10.11 -14.81
C THR A 102 -15.48 -9.27 -13.61
N LEU A 103 -16.32 -8.26 -13.86
CA LEU A 103 -16.95 -7.48 -12.79
C LEU A 103 -17.83 -8.36 -11.87
N ASP A 104 -18.41 -9.44 -12.40
CA ASP A 104 -19.22 -10.36 -11.58
C ASP A 104 -18.33 -11.27 -10.73
N ASP A 105 -17.14 -11.67 -11.20
CA ASP A 105 -16.15 -12.37 -10.37
C ASP A 105 -15.67 -11.48 -9.22
N PHE A 106 -15.44 -10.19 -9.49
CA PHE A 106 -15.11 -9.21 -8.44
C PHE A 106 -16.24 -9.05 -7.41
N LYS A 107 -17.48 -8.87 -7.85
CA LYS A 107 -18.64 -8.76 -6.94
C LYS A 107 -18.76 -10.02 -6.07
N PHE A 108 -18.59 -11.18 -6.65
CA PHE A 108 -18.62 -12.45 -5.91
C PHE A 108 -17.47 -12.52 -4.87
N PHE A 109 -16.26 -12.11 -5.25
CA PHE A 109 -15.14 -12.00 -4.31
C PHE A 109 -15.47 -11.05 -3.14
N MET A 110 -16.02 -9.87 -3.42
CA MET A 110 -16.42 -8.89 -2.40
C MET A 110 -17.47 -9.47 -1.44
N GLU A 111 -18.50 -10.13 -1.98
CA GLU A 111 -19.54 -10.80 -1.19
C GLU A 111 -18.93 -11.87 -0.26
N GLU A 112 -18.06 -12.72 -0.79
CA GLU A 112 -17.40 -13.79 -0.04
C GLU A 112 -16.40 -13.26 1.02
N ALA A 113 -15.69 -12.18 0.72
CA ALA A 113 -14.83 -11.49 1.70
C ALA A 113 -15.67 -10.91 2.86
N HIS A 114 -16.76 -10.19 2.55
CA HIS A 114 -17.64 -9.60 3.54
C HIS A 114 -18.36 -10.66 4.40
N LYS A 115 -18.77 -11.80 3.85
CA LYS A 115 -19.30 -12.94 4.64
C LYS A 115 -18.31 -13.45 5.69
N ARG A 116 -17.03 -13.26 5.43
CA ARG A 116 -15.93 -13.62 6.36
C ARG A 116 -15.51 -12.48 7.29
N ASN A 117 -16.21 -11.34 7.25
CA ASN A 117 -15.86 -10.10 7.94
C ASN A 117 -14.47 -9.55 7.54
N ILE A 118 -14.08 -9.75 6.30
CA ILE A 118 -12.86 -9.20 5.71
C ILE A 118 -13.25 -7.96 4.89
N LYS A 119 -12.62 -6.83 5.20
CA LYS A 119 -12.74 -5.58 4.46
C LYS A 119 -11.76 -5.55 3.30
N VAL A 120 -12.14 -4.90 2.20
CA VAL A 120 -11.29 -4.84 1.01
C VAL A 120 -11.09 -3.38 0.60
N ILE A 121 -9.83 -2.96 0.56
CA ILE A 121 -9.43 -1.70 -0.07
C ILE A 121 -8.74 -1.99 -1.40
N MET A 122 -9.00 -1.13 -2.38
CA MET A 122 -8.35 -1.23 -3.68
C MET A 122 -7.34 -0.11 -3.88
N ASP A 123 -6.32 -0.42 -4.65
CA ASP A 123 -5.39 0.58 -5.14
C ASP A 123 -6.08 1.47 -6.18
N LEU A 124 -5.98 2.77 -6.04
CA LEU A 124 -6.58 3.74 -6.96
C LEU A 124 -5.50 4.71 -7.43
N VAL A 125 -5.06 4.52 -8.66
CA VAL A 125 -4.08 5.36 -9.34
C VAL A 125 -4.79 6.59 -9.88
N VAL A 126 -4.55 7.74 -9.30
CA VAL A 126 -5.22 9.00 -9.68
C VAL A 126 -4.25 10.08 -10.16
N ASN A 127 -2.95 9.82 -10.10
CA ASN A 127 -1.93 10.76 -10.57
C ASN A 127 -1.87 10.80 -12.11
N HIS A 128 -1.96 9.65 -12.75
CA HIS A 128 -1.77 9.49 -14.19
C HIS A 128 -2.72 8.42 -14.75
N THR A 129 -2.80 8.35 -16.08
CA THR A 129 -3.43 7.23 -16.79
C THR A 129 -2.45 6.63 -17.79
N SER A 130 -2.75 5.42 -18.26
CA SER A 130 -2.11 4.93 -19.48
C SER A 130 -2.33 5.90 -20.65
N THR A 131 -1.31 6.03 -21.52
CA THR A 131 -1.49 6.71 -22.81
C THR A 131 -2.50 6.00 -23.72
N ASP A 132 -2.87 4.75 -23.43
CA ASP A 132 -3.91 4.02 -24.14
C ASP A 132 -5.33 4.31 -23.59
N SER A 133 -5.45 5.11 -22.53
CA SER A 133 -6.74 5.53 -22.00
C SER A 133 -7.52 6.35 -23.03
N LYS A 134 -8.85 6.20 -23.03
CA LYS A 134 -9.72 7.00 -23.88
C LYS A 134 -9.51 8.50 -23.68
N TRP A 135 -9.29 8.93 -22.45
CA TRP A 135 -9.08 10.35 -22.13
C TRP A 135 -7.81 10.88 -22.81
N PHE A 136 -6.69 10.13 -22.74
CA PHE A 136 -5.45 10.54 -23.37
C PHE A 136 -5.56 10.49 -24.90
N GLN A 137 -6.13 9.42 -25.46
CA GLN A 137 -6.28 9.26 -26.90
C GLN A 137 -7.18 10.36 -27.50
N GLU A 138 -8.22 10.82 -26.79
CA GLU A 138 -8.99 11.99 -27.21
C GLU A 138 -8.19 13.29 -27.05
N SER A 139 -7.51 13.47 -25.92
CA SER A 139 -6.70 14.65 -25.61
C SER A 139 -5.65 14.98 -26.68
N ARG A 140 -5.02 13.98 -27.26
CA ARG A 140 -3.95 14.15 -28.25
C ARG A 140 -4.43 14.40 -29.69
N LYS A 141 -5.74 14.28 -29.98
CA LYS A 141 -6.27 14.45 -31.35
C LYS A 141 -6.14 15.88 -31.87
N SER A 142 -6.38 16.86 -31.02
CA SER A 142 -6.22 18.29 -31.37
C SER A 142 -6.08 19.15 -30.11
N LYS A 143 -5.54 20.36 -30.29
CA LYS A 143 -5.40 21.36 -29.20
C LYS A 143 -6.74 21.86 -28.67
N ASP A 144 -7.83 21.74 -29.44
CA ASP A 144 -9.18 22.21 -29.08
C ASP A 144 -10.10 21.05 -28.62
N ASN A 145 -9.55 19.83 -28.44
CA ASN A 145 -10.34 18.69 -27.99
C ASN A 145 -10.85 18.91 -26.55
N PRO A 146 -12.10 18.55 -26.22
CA PRO A 146 -12.66 18.70 -24.86
C PRO A 146 -11.86 17.99 -23.75
N TYR A 147 -11.07 16.98 -24.08
CA TYR A 147 -10.19 16.24 -23.17
C TYR A 147 -8.76 16.83 -23.14
N ARG A 148 -8.46 17.88 -23.95
CA ARG A 148 -7.08 18.40 -24.03
C ARG A 148 -6.51 18.72 -22.66
N ASP A 149 -7.23 19.48 -21.86
CA ASP A 149 -6.81 19.95 -20.55
C ASP A 149 -6.97 18.91 -19.43
N TYR A 150 -7.32 17.65 -19.78
CA TYR A 150 -7.25 16.55 -18.79
C TYR A 150 -5.80 16.19 -18.47
N TYR A 151 -4.87 16.53 -19.36
CA TYR A 151 -3.44 16.30 -19.24
C TYR A 151 -2.67 17.61 -19.37
N ILE A 152 -1.39 17.55 -19.05
CA ILE A 152 -0.52 18.70 -19.09
C ILE A 152 0.23 18.70 -20.42
N TRP A 153 -0.03 19.72 -21.23
CA TRP A 153 0.57 19.91 -22.54
C TRP A 153 1.34 21.20 -22.62
N LYS A 154 2.56 21.20 -23.20
CA LYS A 154 3.42 22.38 -23.37
C LYS A 154 4.03 22.43 -24.77
N ASP A 155 4.27 23.65 -25.28
CA ASP A 155 5.02 23.85 -26.52
C ASP A 155 6.54 23.72 -26.31
N SER A 156 7.02 23.92 -25.08
CA SER A 156 8.40 23.75 -24.65
C SER A 156 8.48 23.07 -23.29
N THR A 157 9.56 22.35 -23.04
CA THR A 157 9.79 21.60 -21.80
C THR A 157 10.64 22.42 -20.83
N ASN A 158 10.57 22.09 -19.56
CA ASN A 158 11.54 22.45 -18.53
C ASN A 158 12.51 21.26 -18.30
N ASN A 159 13.34 21.35 -17.27
CA ASN A 159 14.37 20.34 -16.97
C ASN A 159 13.87 19.14 -16.15
N TRP A 160 12.58 18.97 -15.92
CA TRP A 160 12.07 17.93 -15.02
C TRP A 160 12.41 16.52 -15.52
N GLU A 161 12.84 15.69 -14.57
CA GLU A 161 13.21 14.30 -14.79
C GLU A 161 12.11 13.36 -14.27
N SER A 162 11.93 12.24 -14.98
CA SER A 162 11.07 11.16 -14.55
C SER A 162 11.66 10.42 -13.34
N PHE A 163 10.83 10.01 -12.40
CA PHE A 163 11.24 9.18 -11.26
C PHE A 163 11.77 7.80 -11.68
N PHE A 164 11.43 7.34 -12.88
CA PHE A 164 12.01 6.12 -13.45
C PHE A 164 13.31 6.41 -14.23
N GLY A 165 13.62 7.66 -14.46
CA GLY A 165 14.82 8.15 -15.13
C GLY A 165 14.57 8.70 -16.52
N GLY A 166 15.39 9.65 -16.92
CA GLY A 166 15.25 10.40 -18.17
C GLY A 166 14.37 11.63 -18.03
N THR A 167 13.99 12.26 -19.14
CA THR A 167 13.11 13.44 -19.13
C THR A 167 11.68 13.05 -18.72
N ALA A 168 10.98 13.96 -18.06
CA ALA A 168 9.56 13.82 -17.73
C ALA A 168 8.62 14.33 -18.84
N TRP A 169 9.14 14.59 -20.03
CA TRP A 169 8.40 15.15 -21.16
C TRP A 169 8.57 14.30 -22.41
N GLU A 170 7.46 13.97 -23.07
CA GLU A 170 7.48 13.25 -24.35
C GLU A 170 6.76 14.03 -25.43
N LYS A 171 7.38 14.11 -26.62
CA LYS A 171 6.84 14.84 -27.76
C LYS A 171 5.75 14.04 -28.46
N ASP A 172 4.54 14.58 -28.52
CA ASP A 172 3.44 13.98 -29.28
C ASP A 172 3.49 14.37 -30.76
N SER A 173 3.48 13.35 -31.62
CA SER A 173 3.57 13.52 -33.09
C SER A 173 2.32 14.11 -33.74
N LEU A 174 1.15 14.08 -33.07
CA LEU A 174 -0.10 14.57 -33.67
C LEU A 174 -0.28 16.08 -33.49
N THR A 175 0.17 16.61 -32.34
CA THR A 175 -0.04 18.03 -31.99
C THR A 175 1.24 18.85 -31.93
N ASP A 176 2.40 18.20 -32.09
CA ASP A 176 3.74 18.79 -31.99
C ASP A 176 4.03 19.47 -30.65
N GLN A 177 3.27 19.08 -29.59
CA GLN A 177 3.46 19.51 -28.21
C GLN A 177 4.03 18.38 -27.37
N TYR A 178 4.50 18.71 -26.16
CA TYR A 178 4.99 17.75 -25.18
C TYR A 178 3.91 17.51 -24.11
N TYR A 179 3.71 16.23 -23.74
CA TYR A 179 2.93 15.89 -22.55
C TYR A 179 3.86 15.52 -21.40
N TYR A 180 3.35 15.72 -20.20
CA TYR A 180 4.06 15.43 -18.96
C TYR A 180 3.81 14.00 -18.48
N HIS A 181 4.88 13.35 -17.97
CA HIS A 181 4.83 12.04 -17.34
C HIS A 181 5.88 11.95 -16.22
N GLN A 182 5.45 11.81 -14.98
CA GLN A 182 6.38 11.69 -13.84
C GLN A 182 7.07 10.33 -13.80
N PHE A 183 6.46 9.30 -14.36
CA PHE A 183 6.93 7.92 -14.36
C PHE A 183 7.28 7.45 -15.79
N ASP A 184 6.72 6.33 -16.25
CA ASP A 184 6.98 5.87 -17.61
C ASP A 184 6.33 6.78 -18.67
N VAL A 185 6.94 6.85 -19.84
CA VAL A 185 6.42 7.60 -20.99
C VAL A 185 4.99 7.18 -21.40
N LYS A 186 4.57 5.97 -21.04
CA LYS A 186 3.21 5.47 -21.26
C LYS A 186 2.21 5.83 -20.15
N MET A 187 2.63 6.62 -19.15
CA MET A 187 1.84 6.99 -17.97
C MET A 187 1.72 8.51 -17.93
N ALA A 188 0.74 9.08 -18.66
CA ALA A 188 0.54 10.53 -18.76
C ALA A 188 -0.14 11.10 -17.51
N ASP A 189 0.43 12.16 -16.93
CA ASP A 189 -0.07 12.80 -15.71
C ASP A 189 -1.35 13.59 -15.95
N LEU A 190 -2.33 13.41 -15.06
CA LEU A 190 -3.60 14.11 -15.06
C LEU A 190 -3.44 15.55 -14.53
N ASN A 191 -4.16 16.47 -15.15
CA ASN A 191 -4.24 17.87 -14.73
C ASN A 191 -5.29 18.05 -13.62
N TRP A 192 -4.89 17.93 -12.36
CA TRP A 192 -5.75 18.12 -11.20
C TRP A 192 -6.18 19.60 -10.97
N GLY A 193 -5.58 20.55 -11.67
CA GLY A 193 -6.09 21.92 -11.76
C GLY A 193 -7.38 22.04 -12.59
N ASN A 194 -7.73 20.99 -13.36
CA ASN A 194 -8.95 20.95 -14.16
C ASN A 194 -10.13 20.37 -13.36
N PRO A 195 -11.20 21.16 -13.07
CA PRO A 195 -12.37 20.65 -12.32
C PRO A 195 -13.06 19.43 -12.97
N LYS A 196 -12.95 19.25 -14.29
CA LYS A 196 -13.52 18.07 -14.97
C LYS A 196 -12.78 16.79 -14.56
N VAL A 197 -11.44 16.84 -14.43
CA VAL A 197 -10.64 15.70 -13.95
C VAL A 197 -11.04 15.35 -12.52
N VAL A 198 -11.17 16.36 -11.65
CA VAL A 198 -11.63 16.14 -10.27
C VAL A 198 -12.99 15.43 -10.25
N HIS A 199 -13.92 15.89 -11.09
CA HIS A 199 -15.28 15.31 -11.17
C HIS A 199 -15.26 13.85 -11.67
N GLU A 200 -14.51 13.58 -12.73
CA GLU A 200 -14.36 12.21 -13.27
C GLU A 200 -13.82 11.26 -12.20
N ILE A 201 -12.78 11.66 -11.45
CA ILE A 201 -12.22 10.81 -10.38
C ILE A 201 -13.23 10.63 -9.23
N GLN A 202 -14.01 11.67 -8.90
CA GLN A 202 -15.09 11.52 -7.91
C GLN A 202 -16.14 10.49 -8.36
N ASP A 203 -16.49 10.45 -9.65
CA ASP A 203 -17.43 9.46 -10.19
C ASP A 203 -16.82 8.04 -10.21
N VAL A 204 -15.53 7.90 -10.50
CA VAL A 204 -14.80 6.64 -10.35
C VAL A 204 -14.88 6.14 -8.89
N ILE A 205 -14.62 7.01 -7.92
CA ILE A 205 -14.70 6.66 -6.48
C ILE A 205 -16.10 6.17 -6.12
N ARG A 206 -17.15 6.90 -6.53
CA ARG A 206 -18.55 6.50 -6.27
C ARG A 206 -18.88 5.17 -6.92
N PHE A 207 -18.41 4.92 -8.13
CA PHE A 207 -18.64 3.66 -8.83
C PHE A 207 -18.14 2.47 -8.02
N TRP A 208 -16.89 2.51 -7.55
CA TRP A 208 -16.29 1.41 -6.79
C TRP A 208 -16.87 1.28 -5.37
N LEU A 209 -17.21 2.39 -4.71
CA LEU A 209 -17.88 2.36 -3.40
C LEU A 209 -19.28 1.76 -3.51
N ASN A 210 -20.02 2.03 -4.60
CA ASN A 210 -21.32 1.40 -4.88
C ASN A 210 -21.22 -0.11 -5.15
N LEU A 211 -20.07 -0.59 -5.60
CA LEU A 211 -19.77 -2.02 -5.75
C LEU A 211 -19.32 -2.69 -4.44
N GLY A 212 -19.25 -1.94 -3.35
CA GLY A 212 -18.96 -2.47 -2.01
C GLY A 212 -17.51 -2.35 -1.53
N VAL A 213 -16.61 -1.72 -2.30
CA VAL A 213 -15.23 -1.46 -1.86
C VAL A 213 -15.24 -0.71 -0.53
N ASP A 214 -14.44 -1.14 0.45
CA ASP A 214 -14.43 -0.57 1.80
C ASP A 214 -13.48 0.63 1.94
N GLY A 215 -12.69 0.92 0.93
CA GLY A 215 -11.79 2.05 0.91
C GLY A 215 -10.75 2.00 -0.20
N PHE A 216 -9.83 2.94 -0.17
CA PHE A 216 -8.81 3.08 -1.20
C PHE A 216 -7.41 3.26 -0.61
N ARG A 217 -6.44 2.67 -1.29
CA ARG A 217 -5.06 3.10 -1.23
C ARG A 217 -4.82 4.02 -2.42
N LEU A 218 -4.46 5.26 -2.15
CA LEU A 218 -4.17 6.25 -3.18
C LEU A 218 -2.68 6.21 -3.52
N ASP A 219 -2.39 5.92 -4.78
CA ASP A 219 -1.05 5.86 -5.32
C ASP A 219 -0.44 7.25 -5.43
N VAL A 220 0.81 7.43 -4.98
CA VAL A 220 1.65 8.64 -5.10
C VAL A 220 0.90 9.97 -4.98
N ILE A 221 0.03 10.10 -3.98
CA ILE A 221 -0.96 11.19 -3.91
C ILE A 221 -0.35 12.60 -3.80
N ASN A 222 0.88 12.74 -3.33
CA ASN A 222 1.56 14.04 -3.26
C ASN A 222 2.18 14.49 -4.59
N PHE A 223 2.10 13.65 -5.61
CA PHE A 223 2.60 13.93 -6.96
C PHE A 223 1.55 14.59 -7.86
N LEU A 224 0.29 14.73 -7.41
CA LEU A 224 -0.77 15.32 -8.22
C LEU A 224 -0.38 16.68 -8.75
N THR A 225 -0.46 16.86 -10.08
CA THR A 225 -0.17 18.13 -10.73
C THR A 225 -1.38 19.04 -10.70
N THR A 226 -1.27 20.15 -9.95
CA THR A 226 -2.38 21.07 -9.70
C THR A 226 -2.09 22.51 -10.17
N ASP A 227 -0.83 22.84 -10.38
CA ASP A 227 -0.38 24.19 -10.73
C ASP A 227 0.36 24.23 -12.07
N GLY A 228 0.61 25.44 -12.54
CA GLY A 228 1.41 25.68 -13.75
C GLY A 228 2.86 25.22 -13.57
N MET A 229 3.35 24.47 -14.54
CA MET A 229 4.64 23.81 -14.54
C MET A 229 5.65 24.68 -15.31
N THR A 230 6.22 25.69 -14.66
CA THR A 230 7.03 26.70 -15.34
C THR A 230 8.46 26.84 -14.81
N GLN A 231 8.77 26.29 -13.63
CA GLN A 231 10.07 26.45 -12.98
C GLN A 231 10.92 25.20 -13.14
N ASP A 232 12.21 25.39 -13.45
CA ASP A 232 13.19 24.31 -13.45
C ASP A 232 13.45 23.83 -12.03
N ASN A 233 13.57 22.52 -11.85
CA ASN A 233 14.02 21.90 -10.61
C ASN A 233 15.52 22.09 -10.42
N PRO A 234 15.99 22.42 -9.20
CA PRO A 234 17.42 22.51 -8.91
C PRO A 234 18.08 21.13 -8.83
N TYR A 235 19.41 21.09 -8.97
CA TYR A 235 20.22 19.89 -8.77
C TYR A 235 21.09 20.02 -7.53
N LYS A 236 21.31 18.90 -6.85
CA LYS A 236 22.26 18.75 -5.76
C LYS A 236 22.98 17.41 -5.90
N ASP A 237 24.30 17.44 -5.82
CA ASP A 237 25.17 16.24 -5.89
C ASP A 237 24.87 15.35 -7.12
N GLY A 238 24.50 15.97 -8.26
CA GLY A 238 24.19 15.28 -9.51
C GLY A 238 22.79 14.70 -9.61
N SER A 239 21.95 14.85 -8.59
CA SER A 239 20.55 14.42 -8.58
C SER A 239 19.61 15.61 -8.60
N GLN A 240 18.50 15.51 -9.33
CA GLN A 240 17.48 16.55 -9.33
C GLN A 240 16.73 16.57 -8.00
N ILE A 241 16.50 17.78 -7.48
CA ILE A 241 15.62 17.99 -6.33
C ILE A 241 14.24 18.33 -6.86
N HIS A 242 13.28 17.46 -6.67
CA HIS A 242 11.89 17.64 -7.07
C HIS A 242 11.21 18.66 -6.14
N LEU A 243 11.38 19.96 -6.46
CA LEU A 243 10.87 21.07 -5.64
C LEU A 243 9.54 21.63 -6.16
N PHE A 244 9.32 21.57 -7.47
CA PHE A 244 8.20 22.21 -8.12
C PHE A 244 7.21 21.23 -8.78
N ASP A 245 7.53 19.96 -8.83
CA ASP A 245 6.75 18.90 -9.48
C ASP A 245 6.05 17.95 -8.49
N ILE A 246 6.30 18.10 -7.20
CA ILE A 246 5.59 17.38 -6.11
C ILE A 246 5.11 18.34 -5.05
N ASP A 247 4.19 17.90 -4.17
CA ASP A 247 3.66 18.68 -3.05
C ASP A 247 3.10 20.07 -3.46
N GLN A 248 2.58 20.20 -4.68
CA GLN A 248 2.03 21.45 -5.21
C GLN A 248 0.86 21.97 -4.36
N ALA A 249 0.64 23.27 -4.36
CA ALA A 249 -0.30 23.94 -3.45
C ALA A 249 -1.73 23.37 -3.52
N GLY A 250 -2.21 23.02 -4.71
CA GLY A 250 -3.56 22.47 -4.95
C GLY A 250 -3.76 21.02 -4.54
N VAL A 251 -2.69 20.26 -4.25
CA VAL A 251 -2.78 18.82 -3.90
C VAL A 251 -3.73 18.58 -2.72
N LYS A 252 -3.67 19.43 -1.70
CA LYS A 252 -4.57 19.32 -0.53
C LYS A 252 -6.04 19.52 -0.87
N ASP A 253 -6.36 20.37 -1.85
CA ASP A 253 -7.73 20.61 -2.30
C ASP A 253 -8.23 19.40 -3.12
N ALA A 254 -7.37 18.83 -3.97
CA ALA A 254 -7.66 17.57 -4.66
C ALA A 254 -7.95 16.44 -3.66
N MET A 255 -7.13 16.28 -2.63
CA MET A 255 -7.34 15.28 -1.59
C MET A 255 -8.61 15.52 -0.78
N ARG A 256 -8.95 16.79 -0.46
CA ARG A 256 -10.24 17.13 0.19
C ARG A 256 -11.43 16.72 -0.68
N ALA A 257 -11.34 16.93 -1.99
CA ALA A 257 -12.38 16.50 -2.94
C ALA A 257 -12.55 14.97 -2.93
N ILE A 258 -11.44 14.22 -2.96
CA ILE A 258 -11.44 12.76 -2.85
C ILE A 258 -12.07 12.33 -1.50
N LYS A 259 -11.56 12.86 -0.39
CA LYS A 259 -12.02 12.49 0.96
C LYS A 259 -13.49 12.85 1.18
N ALA A 260 -13.96 13.99 0.67
CA ALA A 260 -15.35 14.38 0.74
C ALA A 260 -16.27 13.38 0.02
N THR A 261 -15.84 12.89 -1.15
CA THR A 261 -16.58 11.88 -1.92
C THR A 261 -16.62 10.54 -1.19
N VAL A 262 -15.50 10.10 -0.63
CA VAL A 262 -15.47 8.87 0.18
C VAL A 262 -16.37 8.98 1.41
N ASN A 263 -16.43 10.15 2.04
CA ASN A 263 -17.28 10.41 3.20
C ASN A 263 -18.78 10.53 2.87
N GLU A 264 -19.19 10.43 1.59
CA GLU A 264 -20.60 10.21 1.21
C GLU A 264 -21.08 8.80 1.64
N TYR A 265 -20.17 7.91 1.97
CA TYR A 265 -20.42 6.51 2.35
C TYR A 265 -19.95 6.23 3.78
N GLU A 266 -20.70 5.40 4.50
CA GLU A 266 -20.35 5.03 5.88
C GLU A 266 -19.15 4.08 5.94
N ASN A 267 -18.32 4.25 6.97
CA ASN A 267 -17.27 3.30 7.33
C ASN A 267 -16.27 3.01 6.18
N ARG A 268 -15.86 4.04 5.47
CA ARG A 268 -14.84 3.92 4.40
C ARG A 268 -13.49 4.43 4.88
N PHE A 269 -12.45 3.86 4.34
CA PHE A 269 -11.05 4.09 4.71
C PHE A 269 -10.24 4.61 3.54
N VAL A 270 -9.39 5.59 3.78
CA VAL A 270 -8.46 6.12 2.76
C VAL A 270 -7.06 6.17 3.33
N ILE A 271 -6.17 5.45 2.69
CA ILE A 271 -4.74 5.51 2.94
C ILE A 271 -4.02 6.06 1.72
N GLY A 272 -3.01 6.90 1.92
CA GLY A 272 -2.24 7.48 0.82
C GLY A 272 -0.78 7.10 0.87
N GLU A 273 -0.22 6.90 -0.31
CA GLU A 273 1.22 6.85 -0.50
C GLU A 273 1.76 8.25 -0.68
N ILE A 274 2.75 8.60 0.15
CA ILE A 274 3.43 9.90 0.12
C ILE A 274 4.92 9.64 -0.14
N GLY A 275 5.39 10.05 -1.30
CA GLY A 275 6.80 9.95 -1.70
C GLY A 275 7.66 11.00 -0.99
N SER A 276 7.82 10.87 0.32
CA SER A 276 8.68 11.75 1.11
C SER A 276 9.32 11.00 2.27
N ASP A 277 10.59 11.32 2.53
CA ASP A 277 11.35 10.87 3.70
C ASP A 277 11.21 11.83 4.91
N LYS A 278 10.43 12.91 4.78
CA LYS A 278 10.24 13.92 5.81
C LYS A 278 8.94 13.67 6.58
N ILE A 279 9.08 13.32 7.85
CA ILE A 279 7.92 13.04 8.72
C ILE A 279 6.97 14.24 8.83
N GLU A 280 7.48 15.46 8.72
CA GLU A 280 6.70 16.70 8.74
C GLU A 280 5.75 16.79 7.53
N ILE A 281 6.15 16.26 6.37
CA ILE A 281 5.30 16.18 5.18
C ILE A 281 4.22 15.13 5.40
N LEU A 282 4.58 13.93 5.86
CA LEU A 282 3.62 12.85 6.16
C LEU A 282 2.54 13.33 7.13
N LYS A 283 2.92 14.06 8.19
CA LYS A 283 2.00 14.66 9.16
C LYS A 283 0.97 15.56 8.53
N VAL A 284 1.37 16.37 7.54
CA VAL A 284 0.46 17.30 6.85
C VAL A 284 -0.62 16.54 6.08
N TYR A 285 -0.25 15.45 5.41
CA TYR A 285 -1.18 14.65 4.62
C TYR A 285 -2.13 13.80 5.48
N GLN A 286 -1.78 13.52 6.73
CA GLN A 286 -2.63 12.81 7.70
C GLN A 286 -3.59 13.77 8.46
N ALA A 287 -3.72 15.02 8.03
CA ALA A 287 -4.66 15.96 8.65
C ALA A 287 -6.12 15.47 8.50
N TYR A 288 -6.96 15.84 9.45
CA TYR A 288 -8.33 15.33 9.69
C TYR A 288 -9.23 15.19 8.45
N ASN A 289 -9.09 16.05 7.46
CA ASN A 289 -9.94 16.08 6.26
C ASN A 289 -9.22 15.66 4.97
N LEU A 290 -8.07 15.01 5.09
CA LEU A 290 -7.27 14.52 3.96
C LEU A 290 -7.26 13.00 3.92
N LEU A 291 -6.37 12.36 4.66
CA LEU A 291 -6.23 10.90 4.72
C LEU A 291 -6.47 10.38 6.14
N ASP A 292 -6.99 9.17 6.26
CA ASP A 292 -7.11 8.51 7.57
C ASP A 292 -5.73 8.06 8.06
N VAL A 293 -4.92 7.52 7.13
CA VAL A 293 -3.55 7.04 7.38
C VAL A 293 -2.68 7.34 6.17
N VAL A 294 -1.38 7.45 6.40
CA VAL A 294 -0.36 7.57 5.33
C VAL A 294 0.67 6.45 5.47
N PHE A 295 1.19 5.97 4.35
CA PHE A 295 2.34 5.07 4.36
C PHE A 295 3.58 5.79 4.85
N ASN A 296 4.24 5.23 5.86
CA ASN A 296 5.50 5.75 6.39
C ASN A 296 6.67 4.90 5.89
N PHE A 297 7.23 5.29 4.77
CA PHE A 297 8.38 4.62 4.17
C PHE A 297 9.67 4.79 4.98
N ASN A 298 9.81 5.80 5.86
CA ASN A 298 10.98 5.92 6.73
C ASN A 298 11.14 4.69 7.62
N PHE A 299 10.02 4.18 8.15
CA PHE A 299 10.00 2.94 8.91
C PHE A 299 9.97 1.72 7.98
N GLY A 300 9.06 1.70 7.01
CA GLY A 300 8.80 0.53 6.16
C GLY A 300 9.95 0.16 5.23
N SER A 301 10.65 1.15 4.66
CA SER A 301 11.71 0.94 3.66
C SER A 301 13.14 0.95 4.21
N ILE A 302 13.33 0.77 5.53
CA ILE A 302 14.67 0.59 6.11
C ILE A 302 15.45 -0.46 5.31
N GLY A 303 16.58 -0.04 4.67
CA GLY A 303 17.28 -0.85 3.68
C GLY A 303 18.05 -2.06 4.23
N HIS A 304 18.46 -2.01 5.50
CA HIS A 304 19.17 -3.08 6.21
C HIS A 304 18.79 -3.07 7.68
N PHE A 305 18.91 -4.20 8.32
CA PHE A 305 18.55 -4.35 9.72
C PHE A 305 19.38 -3.44 10.65
N SER A 306 18.68 -2.74 11.55
CA SER A 306 19.26 -1.99 12.65
C SER A 306 18.20 -1.78 13.74
N ALA A 307 18.40 -2.37 14.90
CA ALA A 307 17.50 -2.21 16.04
C ALA A 307 17.41 -0.76 16.50
N GLN A 308 18.55 -0.03 16.50
CA GLN A 308 18.57 1.41 16.82
C GLN A 308 17.74 2.24 15.84
N LYS A 309 17.84 1.96 14.54
CA LYS A 309 17.08 2.69 13.53
C LYS A 309 15.58 2.41 13.67
N LEU A 310 15.19 1.15 13.88
CA LEU A 310 13.79 0.79 14.16
C LEU A 310 13.24 1.55 15.36
N TYR A 311 13.99 1.59 16.46
CA TYR A 311 13.60 2.34 17.65
C TYR A 311 13.45 3.83 17.37
N ASN A 312 14.42 4.44 16.69
CA ASN A 312 14.40 5.87 16.36
C ASN A 312 13.17 6.23 15.53
N GLU A 313 12.79 5.39 14.57
CA GLU A 313 11.59 5.60 13.76
C GLU A 313 10.29 5.44 14.58
N LEU A 314 10.22 4.49 15.53
CA LEU A 314 9.08 4.38 16.45
C LEU A 314 8.92 5.65 17.30
N VAL A 315 10.04 6.19 17.82
CA VAL A 315 10.03 7.47 18.57
C VAL A 315 9.64 8.64 17.68
N SER A 316 10.15 8.69 16.46
CA SER A 316 9.82 9.74 15.50
C SER A 316 8.33 9.74 15.15
N MET A 317 7.75 8.57 14.89
CA MET A 317 6.32 8.42 14.62
C MET A 317 5.48 8.88 15.82
N GLU A 318 5.81 8.43 17.03
CA GLU A 318 5.07 8.81 18.23
C GLU A 318 5.11 10.31 18.50
N SER A 319 6.27 10.93 18.27
CA SER A 319 6.48 12.37 18.54
C SER A 319 5.82 13.28 17.50
N ASN A 320 5.66 12.82 16.26
CA ASN A 320 5.30 13.68 15.14
C ASN A 320 3.92 13.37 14.54
N MET A 321 3.44 12.14 14.56
CA MET A 321 2.18 11.77 13.92
C MET A 321 1.00 11.89 14.88
N GLN A 322 -0.06 12.57 14.45
CA GLN A 322 -1.26 12.78 15.27
C GLN A 322 -2.19 11.56 15.28
N ASN A 323 -2.17 10.78 14.19
CA ASN A 323 -2.94 9.55 14.04
C ASN A 323 -2.01 8.35 13.99
N TYR A 324 -2.57 7.15 13.90
CA TYR A 324 -1.81 5.92 13.77
C TYR A 324 -0.96 5.92 12.51
N PRO A 325 0.35 5.66 12.61
CA PRO A 325 1.20 5.41 11.44
C PRO A 325 0.89 4.04 10.83
N THR A 326 1.34 3.80 9.60
CA THR A 326 1.46 2.44 9.06
C THR A 326 2.68 1.75 9.63
N LEU A 327 2.54 0.44 9.82
CA LEU A 327 3.62 -0.44 10.27
C LEU A 327 3.74 -1.59 9.27
N PHE A 328 4.82 -1.63 8.51
CA PHE A 328 5.08 -2.66 7.49
C PHE A 328 6.57 -2.82 7.24
N PHE A 329 6.96 -3.98 6.73
CA PHE A 329 8.33 -4.27 6.32
C PHE A 329 8.43 -4.90 4.94
N GLY A 330 7.34 -5.09 4.24
CA GLY A 330 7.33 -5.57 2.88
C GLY A 330 6.23 -4.92 2.06
N SER A 331 6.44 -4.85 0.76
CA SER A 331 5.45 -4.47 -0.25
C SER A 331 5.90 -4.97 -1.62
N HIS A 332 5.05 -4.75 -2.62
CA HIS A 332 5.36 -5.06 -4.01
C HIS A 332 6.45 -4.18 -4.64
N ASP A 333 6.90 -3.11 -3.95
CA ASP A 333 7.90 -2.16 -4.44
C ASP A 333 9.26 -2.28 -3.76
N MET A 334 9.40 -3.18 -2.79
CA MET A 334 10.65 -3.35 -2.05
C MET A 334 11.04 -4.81 -1.88
N PRO A 335 12.34 -5.10 -1.63
CA PRO A 335 12.79 -6.46 -1.35
C PRO A 335 12.06 -7.07 -0.16
N ARG A 336 11.79 -8.38 -0.22
CA ARG A 336 11.08 -9.12 0.83
C ARG A 336 11.77 -9.00 2.19
N LEU A 337 10.96 -8.94 3.24
CA LEU A 337 11.39 -8.89 4.64
C LEU A 337 12.47 -9.94 4.97
N MET A 338 12.27 -11.19 4.52
CA MET A 338 13.17 -12.29 4.84
C MET A 338 14.62 -12.01 4.41
N ASN A 339 14.84 -11.45 3.22
CA ASN A 339 16.18 -11.12 2.75
C ASN A 339 16.68 -9.78 3.31
N ARG A 340 15.82 -8.74 3.34
CA ARG A 340 16.24 -7.36 3.59
C ARG A 340 16.52 -7.06 5.05
N LEU A 341 15.63 -7.47 5.96
CA LEU A 341 15.74 -7.16 7.40
C LEU A 341 15.98 -8.40 8.24
N ALA A 342 15.41 -9.54 7.86
CA ALA A 342 15.61 -10.76 8.61
C ALA A 342 16.96 -11.44 8.28
N GLU A 343 17.60 -11.10 7.15
CA GLU A 343 18.89 -11.67 6.72
C GLU A 343 18.84 -13.22 6.73
N ASP A 344 17.77 -13.75 6.13
CA ASP A 344 17.47 -15.17 6.06
C ASP A 344 17.29 -15.90 7.42
N ASN A 345 17.08 -15.17 8.50
CA ASN A 345 16.88 -15.70 9.84
C ASN A 345 15.38 -15.69 10.21
N PRO A 346 14.71 -16.86 10.32
CA PRO A 346 13.29 -16.95 10.62
C PRO A 346 12.90 -16.41 12.01
N GLU A 347 13.77 -16.54 13.01
CA GLU A 347 13.51 -16.00 14.35
C GLU A 347 13.49 -14.46 14.32
N ARG A 348 14.39 -13.84 13.55
CA ARG A 348 14.38 -12.39 13.35
C ARG A 348 13.14 -11.94 12.57
N ALA A 349 12.72 -12.69 11.53
CA ALA A 349 11.50 -12.41 10.80
C ALA A 349 10.28 -12.43 11.73
N GLU A 350 10.20 -13.44 12.61
CA GLU A 350 9.16 -13.53 13.63
C GLU A 350 9.18 -12.34 14.61
N ALA A 351 10.35 -11.99 15.14
CA ALA A 351 10.49 -10.87 16.07
C ALA A 351 10.10 -9.52 15.43
N LEU A 352 10.45 -9.32 14.15
CA LEU A 352 10.05 -8.15 13.38
C LEU A 352 8.53 -8.12 13.13
N ALA A 353 7.92 -9.26 12.80
CA ALA A 353 6.47 -9.37 12.70
C ALA A 353 5.78 -9.06 14.04
N ALA A 354 6.29 -9.62 15.14
CA ALA A 354 5.76 -9.33 16.47
C ALA A 354 5.89 -7.84 16.83
N LEU A 355 6.98 -7.18 16.42
CA LEU A 355 7.18 -5.74 16.62
C LEU A 355 6.07 -4.93 15.92
N ILE A 356 5.85 -5.10 14.61
CA ILE A 356 4.82 -4.33 13.87
C ILE A 356 3.40 -4.67 14.31
N LEU A 357 3.14 -5.92 14.71
CA LEU A 357 1.81 -6.36 15.15
C LEU A 357 1.47 -5.92 16.59
N THR A 358 2.44 -5.46 17.37
CA THR A 358 2.20 -5.00 18.75
C THR A 358 2.48 -3.52 18.97
N ALA A 359 3.25 -2.89 18.10
CA ALA A 359 3.49 -1.44 18.12
C ALA A 359 2.21 -0.63 17.86
N LYS A 360 2.22 0.66 18.22
CA LYS A 360 1.11 1.59 17.95
C LYS A 360 1.09 1.94 16.47
N GLY A 361 0.06 1.53 15.77
CA GLY A 361 -0.11 1.79 14.34
C GLY A 361 -1.03 0.78 13.66
N VAL A 362 -1.17 0.92 12.34
CA VAL A 362 -1.94 0.02 11.48
C VAL A 362 -0.95 -0.91 10.75
N PRO A 363 -0.92 -2.20 11.11
CA PRO A 363 0.01 -3.14 10.51
C PRO A 363 -0.45 -3.62 9.13
N PHE A 364 0.50 -3.68 8.20
CA PHE A 364 0.35 -4.29 6.88
C PHE A 364 1.35 -5.44 6.75
N VAL A 365 0.88 -6.58 6.30
CA VAL A 365 1.67 -7.78 6.00
C VAL A 365 1.60 -8.01 4.50
N TYR A 366 2.73 -8.08 3.85
CA TYR A 366 2.79 -8.38 2.41
C TYR A 366 2.68 -9.89 2.20
N TYR A 367 1.90 -10.34 1.20
CA TYR A 367 1.68 -11.77 0.97
C TYR A 367 2.99 -12.56 0.90
N GLY A 368 3.02 -13.70 1.57
CA GLY A 368 4.19 -14.58 1.66
C GLY A 368 5.20 -14.21 2.75
N GLU A 369 5.06 -13.09 3.46
CA GLU A 369 5.88 -12.81 4.64
C GLU A 369 5.66 -13.86 5.73
N GLU A 370 4.41 -14.26 5.93
CA GLU A 370 3.99 -15.21 6.95
C GLU A 370 4.54 -16.63 6.73
N ILE A 371 5.01 -16.92 5.53
CA ILE A 371 5.70 -18.18 5.21
C ILE A 371 7.20 -18.00 4.96
N GLY A 372 7.71 -16.77 5.00
CA GLY A 372 9.12 -16.48 4.79
C GLY A 372 9.58 -16.56 3.33
N MET A 373 8.74 -16.14 2.38
CA MET A 373 9.13 -16.05 0.96
C MET A 373 10.33 -15.15 0.77
N LYS A 374 11.18 -15.52 -0.19
CA LYS A 374 12.44 -14.83 -0.52
C LYS A 374 12.35 -14.12 -1.88
N ASN A 375 13.30 -13.20 -2.09
CA ASN A 375 13.46 -12.50 -3.36
C ASN A 375 13.84 -13.46 -4.49
N ILE A 376 13.34 -13.15 -5.70
CA ILE A 376 13.88 -13.70 -6.95
C ILE A 376 14.76 -12.65 -7.65
N GLU A 377 15.64 -13.08 -8.55
CA GLU A 377 16.46 -12.20 -9.38
C GLU A 377 16.34 -12.60 -10.86
N ALA A 378 16.36 -11.62 -11.76
CA ALA A 378 16.41 -11.85 -13.18
C ALA A 378 17.83 -12.24 -13.60
N ASN A 379 18.00 -13.38 -14.29
CA ASN A 379 19.28 -13.83 -14.84
C ASN A 379 19.58 -13.21 -16.19
N THR A 380 18.54 -12.76 -16.90
CA THR A 380 18.60 -12.09 -18.20
C THR A 380 17.62 -10.92 -18.21
N ILE A 381 17.82 -10.01 -19.16
CA ILE A 381 16.88 -8.88 -19.33
C ILE A 381 15.46 -9.35 -19.71
N ASP A 382 15.32 -10.47 -20.38
CA ASP A 382 14.02 -11.02 -20.79
C ASP A 382 13.22 -11.57 -19.61
N GLU A 383 13.90 -12.03 -18.55
CA GLU A 383 13.25 -12.43 -17.28
C GLU A 383 12.74 -11.23 -16.49
N MET A 384 13.33 -10.04 -16.68
CA MET A 384 12.93 -8.83 -15.98
C MET A 384 11.64 -8.26 -16.58
N LYS A 385 10.58 -8.19 -15.80
CA LYS A 385 9.25 -7.69 -16.23
C LYS A 385 9.02 -6.25 -15.78
N ASP A 386 9.66 -5.85 -14.67
CA ASP A 386 9.53 -4.51 -14.11
C ASP A 386 10.09 -3.42 -15.01
N VAL A 387 9.26 -2.43 -15.32
CA VAL A 387 9.61 -1.31 -16.20
C VAL A 387 10.77 -0.48 -15.67
N GLN A 388 10.80 -0.23 -14.35
CA GLN A 388 11.87 0.58 -13.72
C GLN A 388 13.23 -0.11 -13.86
N GLY A 389 13.31 -1.39 -13.57
CA GLY A 389 14.54 -2.16 -13.74
C GLY A 389 15.03 -2.19 -15.19
N ARG A 390 14.11 -2.33 -16.16
CA ARG A 390 14.41 -2.30 -17.61
C ARG A 390 14.90 -0.93 -18.08
N ILE A 391 14.32 0.16 -17.58
CA ILE A 391 14.77 1.53 -17.88
C ILE A 391 16.21 1.71 -17.38
N GLN A 392 16.49 1.35 -16.13
CA GLN A 392 17.83 1.50 -15.54
C GLN A 392 18.89 0.64 -16.26
N TYR A 393 18.53 -0.59 -16.68
CA TYR A 393 19.37 -1.40 -17.56
C TYR A 393 19.69 -0.67 -18.87
N SER A 394 18.67 -0.12 -19.54
CA SER A 394 18.82 0.56 -20.82
C SER A 394 19.66 1.84 -20.70
N LEU A 395 19.46 2.62 -19.62
CA LEU A 395 20.26 3.82 -19.33
C LEU A 395 21.73 3.46 -19.06
N ALA A 396 22.01 2.36 -18.37
CA ALA A 396 23.36 1.87 -18.14
C ALA A 396 24.06 1.51 -19.47
N LEU A 397 23.38 0.81 -20.37
CA LEU A 397 23.92 0.51 -21.70
C LEU A 397 24.21 1.77 -22.52
N LYS A 398 23.32 2.78 -22.49
CA LYS A 398 23.55 4.07 -23.17
C LYS A 398 24.78 4.82 -22.63
N ARG A 399 25.16 4.57 -21.38
CA ARG A 399 26.41 5.10 -20.75
C ARG A 399 27.64 4.28 -21.07
N GLY A 400 27.54 3.21 -21.88
CA GLY A 400 28.66 2.34 -22.26
C GLY A 400 29.00 1.26 -21.23
N ILE A 401 28.13 0.99 -20.26
CA ILE A 401 28.27 -0.08 -19.28
C ILE A 401 28.05 -1.43 -19.98
N THR A 402 28.80 -2.48 -19.57
CA THR A 402 28.65 -3.83 -20.16
C THR A 402 27.27 -4.42 -19.84
N GLU A 403 26.73 -5.29 -20.71
CA GLU A 403 25.43 -5.95 -20.48
C GLU A 403 25.34 -6.64 -19.11
N LYS A 404 26.41 -7.33 -18.71
CA LYS A 404 26.47 -8.01 -17.42
C LYS A 404 26.34 -7.05 -16.23
N GLU A 405 26.97 -5.89 -16.30
CA GLU A 405 26.89 -4.89 -15.23
C GLU A 405 25.63 -4.06 -15.32
N ALA A 406 25.15 -3.79 -16.54
CA ALA A 406 23.84 -3.17 -16.76
C ALA A 406 22.72 -4.04 -16.17
N LEU A 407 22.78 -5.38 -16.29
CA LEU A 407 21.81 -6.28 -15.69
C LEU A 407 21.85 -6.21 -14.15
N LYS A 408 23.04 -6.09 -13.54
CA LYS A 408 23.13 -5.87 -12.09
C LYS A 408 22.48 -4.55 -11.66
N ILE A 409 22.73 -3.46 -12.41
CA ILE A 409 22.11 -2.16 -12.17
C ILE A 409 20.57 -2.28 -12.31
N GLY A 410 20.11 -2.91 -13.38
CA GLY A 410 18.69 -3.18 -13.57
C GLY A 410 18.10 -3.96 -12.38
N ASN A 411 18.75 -5.04 -11.94
CA ASN A 411 18.30 -5.83 -10.79
C ASN A 411 18.31 -5.05 -9.46
N GLN A 412 19.15 -4.05 -9.27
CA GLN A 412 19.10 -3.21 -8.07
C GLN A 412 17.77 -2.43 -7.96
N HIS A 413 17.25 -1.98 -9.11
CA HIS A 413 16.01 -1.22 -9.21
C HIS A 413 14.78 -2.08 -9.56
N ASN A 414 14.98 -3.38 -9.80
CA ASN A 414 13.94 -4.30 -10.22
C ASN A 414 13.04 -4.69 -9.04
N ARG A 415 11.75 -4.33 -9.10
CA ARG A 415 10.73 -4.67 -8.11
C ARG A 415 10.22 -6.11 -8.22
N ASP A 416 10.47 -6.80 -9.33
CA ASP A 416 10.10 -8.21 -9.54
C ASP A 416 10.61 -9.13 -8.44
N LYS A 417 11.70 -8.74 -7.78
CA LYS A 417 12.29 -9.54 -6.70
C LYS A 417 11.31 -9.94 -5.60
N SER A 418 10.32 -9.10 -5.32
CA SER A 418 9.28 -9.37 -4.32
C SER A 418 7.95 -9.84 -4.92
N ARG A 419 7.83 -9.87 -6.27
CA ARG A 419 6.57 -10.10 -6.99
C ARG A 419 6.37 -11.55 -7.46
N SER A 420 7.24 -12.48 -6.99
CA SER A 420 7.13 -13.92 -7.31
C SER A 420 5.78 -14.49 -6.84
N PRO A 421 5.22 -15.49 -7.56
CA PRO A 421 3.97 -16.14 -7.19
C PRO A 421 3.96 -16.70 -5.77
N MET A 422 2.80 -16.61 -5.09
CA MET A 422 2.58 -17.17 -3.76
C MET A 422 2.84 -18.68 -3.75
N GLN A 423 3.56 -19.15 -2.73
CA GLN A 423 3.97 -20.53 -2.56
C GLN A 423 2.93 -21.33 -1.74
N TRP A 424 1.94 -21.92 -2.42
CA TRP A 424 0.84 -22.63 -1.78
C TRP A 424 1.20 -24.06 -1.35
N ASN A 425 1.98 -24.77 -2.17
CA ASN A 425 2.37 -26.16 -1.92
C ASN A 425 3.64 -26.52 -2.72
N ASP A 426 4.07 -27.78 -2.60
CA ASP A 426 5.25 -28.36 -3.24
C ASP A 426 5.04 -28.83 -4.69
N LYS A 427 3.85 -28.61 -5.27
CA LYS A 427 3.56 -28.96 -6.67
C LYS A 427 4.24 -27.97 -7.64
N PRO A 428 4.35 -28.32 -8.94
CA PRO A 428 4.87 -27.40 -9.95
C PRO A 428 4.26 -26.01 -9.83
N PHE A 429 5.08 -25.00 -10.09
CA PHE A 429 4.72 -23.58 -9.95
C PHE A 429 4.20 -23.20 -8.55
N ALA A 430 4.68 -23.93 -7.52
CA ALA A 430 4.30 -23.73 -6.12
C ALA A 430 2.79 -23.89 -5.85
N GLY A 431 2.04 -24.56 -6.73
CA GLY A 431 0.58 -24.65 -6.66
C GLY A 431 -0.13 -23.29 -6.87
N PHE A 432 0.57 -22.30 -7.35
CA PHE A 432 -0.01 -21.02 -7.78
C PHE A 432 -0.92 -21.21 -8.99
N SER A 433 -0.41 -21.92 -9.99
CA SER A 433 -1.05 -22.22 -11.27
C SER A 433 -0.76 -23.67 -11.70
N ASP A 434 -1.55 -24.18 -12.65
CA ASP A 434 -1.27 -25.42 -13.37
C ASP A 434 -0.47 -25.18 -14.67
N GLN A 435 -0.18 -23.91 -15.01
CA GLN A 435 0.59 -23.46 -16.15
C GLN A 435 1.76 -22.56 -15.71
N PRO A 436 2.79 -22.34 -16.57
CA PRO A 436 3.88 -21.45 -16.25
C PRO A 436 3.38 -20.05 -15.88
N PRO A 437 3.77 -19.52 -14.70
CA PRO A 437 3.34 -18.18 -14.27
C PRO A 437 4.06 -17.09 -15.06
N TRP A 438 3.48 -15.89 -15.10
CA TRP A 438 3.99 -14.70 -15.78
C TRP A 438 5.42 -14.31 -15.35
N ILE A 439 5.80 -14.67 -14.12
CA ILE A 439 7.14 -14.56 -13.56
C ILE A 439 7.49 -15.83 -12.78
N LYS A 440 8.77 -16.15 -12.70
CA LYS A 440 9.22 -17.39 -12.03
C LYS A 440 8.89 -17.41 -10.54
N VAL A 441 8.63 -18.61 -10.01
CA VAL A 441 8.57 -18.87 -8.57
C VAL A 441 9.99 -19.00 -8.00
N HIS A 442 10.15 -18.73 -6.70
CA HIS A 442 11.42 -19.00 -6.02
C HIS A 442 11.62 -20.50 -5.82
N GLU A 443 12.83 -21.01 -6.06
CA GLU A 443 13.15 -22.45 -6.07
C GLU A 443 12.89 -23.16 -4.75
N ASN A 444 12.86 -22.44 -3.61
CA ASN A 444 12.61 -23.02 -2.29
C ASN A 444 11.14 -23.38 -2.02
N TYR A 445 10.25 -23.26 -2.99
CA TYR A 445 8.82 -23.53 -2.81
C TYR A 445 8.53 -24.99 -2.40
N THR A 446 9.44 -25.91 -2.66
CA THR A 446 9.33 -27.31 -2.24
C THR A 446 9.28 -27.47 -0.72
N ASP A 447 9.96 -26.58 0.02
CA ASP A 447 10.07 -26.63 1.47
C ASP A 447 9.30 -25.47 2.14
N VAL A 448 9.39 -24.28 1.55
CA VAL A 448 8.78 -23.04 2.05
C VAL A 448 7.45 -22.83 1.30
N ASN A 449 6.37 -23.36 1.83
CA ASN A 449 5.02 -23.18 1.26
C ASN A 449 3.95 -23.33 2.34
N VAL A 450 2.75 -22.84 2.04
CA VAL A 450 1.62 -22.84 2.97
C VAL A 450 1.29 -24.25 3.45
N ALA A 451 1.18 -25.23 2.54
CA ALA A 451 0.74 -26.59 2.87
C ALA A 451 1.73 -27.34 3.78
N SER A 452 3.03 -27.13 3.58
CA SER A 452 4.10 -27.72 4.39
C SER A 452 4.18 -27.06 5.77
N LEU A 453 4.12 -25.71 5.82
CA LEU A 453 4.26 -24.97 7.07
C LEU A 453 3.00 -25.05 7.93
N ALA A 454 1.81 -25.21 7.36
CA ALA A 454 0.57 -25.39 8.11
C ALA A 454 0.54 -26.67 8.95
N LYS A 455 1.34 -27.69 8.59
CA LYS A 455 1.46 -28.96 9.34
C LYS A 455 2.44 -28.87 10.52
N GLN A 456 3.21 -27.79 10.62
CA GLN A 456 4.27 -27.62 11.62
C GLN A 456 3.82 -26.64 12.69
N GLU A 457 3.68 -27.10 13.93
CA GLU A 457 3.20 -26.30 15.07
C GLU A 457 4.04 -25.05 15.36
N ASN A 458 5.34 -25.11 15.09
CA ASN A 458 6.30 -24.04 15.34
C ASN A 458 6.84 -23.39 14.05
N SER A 459 6.13 -23.50 12.93
CA SER A 459 6.47 -22.83 11.69
C SER A 459 6.29 -21.31 11.80
N LEU A 460 6.94 -20.55 10.92
CA LEU A 460 6.76 -19.09 10.84
C LEU A 460 5.26 -18.74 10.62
N LEU A 461 4.56 -19.48 9.76
CA LEU A 461 3.12 -19.33 9.53
C LEU A 461 2.30 -19.49 10.82
N SER A 462 2.59 -20.53 11.61
CA SER A 462 1.90 -20.78 12.88
C SER A 462 2.16 -19.64 13.89
N ARG A 463 3.36 -19.10 13.90
CA ARG A 463 3.76 -17.97 14.76
C ARG A 463 3.09 -16.67 14.35
N TYR A 464 3.02 -16.35 13.05
CA TYR A 464 2.24 -15.21 12.53
C TYR A 464 0.76 -15.29 12.96
N ARG A 465 0.12 -16.46 12.81
CA ARG A 465 -1.26 -16.68 13.28
C ARG A 465 -1.42 -16.36 14.77
N LYS A 466 -0.50 -16.83 15.60
CA LYS A 466 -0.54 -16.58 17.06
C LYS A 466 -0.40 -15.10 17.40
N ILE A 467 0.51 -14.38 16.73
CA ILE A 467 0.75 -12.95 16.98
C ILE A 467 -0.45 -12.12 16.48
N ILE A 468 -0.99 -12.42 15.30
CA ILE A 468 -2.17 -11.74 14.75
C ILE A 468 -3.40 -12.01 15.65
N ALA A 469 -3.59 -13.25 16.12
CA ALA A 469 -4.65 -13.60 17.03
C ALA A 469 -4.53 -12.82 18.35
N LEU A 470 -3.33 -12.66 18.90
CA LEU A 470 -3.09 -11.83 20.08
C LEU A 470 -3.51 -10.37 19.81
N ARG A 471 -3.06 -9.74 18.73
CA ARG A 471 -3.46 -8.38 18.38
C ARG A 471 -4.98 -8.27 18.26
N ASN A 472 -5.62 -9.23 17.61
CA ASN A 472 -7.06 -9.23 17.39
C ASN A 472 -7.87 -9.38 18.70
N SER A 473 -7.31 -10.02 19.72
CA SER A 473 -7.97 -10.23 21.03
C SER A 473 -7.71 -9.12 22.04
N GLU A 474 -6.70 -8.27 21.82
CA GLU A 474 -6.21 -7.32 22.81
C GLU A 474 -6.48 -5.87 22.37
N SER A 475 -7.50 -5.23 22.97
CA SER A 475 -7.81 -3.81 22.72
C SER A 475 -6.63 -2.88 23.02
N VAL A 476 -5.78 -3.24 23.99
CA VAL A 476 -4.53 -2.53 24.30
C VAL A 476 -3.62 -2.45 23.07
N LEU A 477 -3.49 -3.51 22.29
CA LEU A 477 -2.66 -3.54 21.09
C LEU A 477 -3.31 -2.81 19.90
N GLN A 478 -4.63 -2.69 19.88
CA GLN A 478 -5.40 -2.00 18.85
C GLN A 478 -5.47 -0.49 19.11
N TYR A 479 -5.80 -0.07 20.32
CA TYR A 479 -6.14 1.31 20.67
C TYR A 479 -5.18 1.98 21.66
N GLY A 480 -4.32 1.21 22.33
CA GLY A 480 -3.47 1.72 23.40
C GLY A 480 -2.43 2.72 22.93
N GLU A 481 -2.05 3.62 23.81
CA GLU A 481 -0.96 4.58 23.66
C GLU A 481 0.34 4.02 24.24
N TYR A 482 1.50 4.58 23.87
CA TYR A 482 2.75 4.27 24.55
C TYR A 482 2.80 4.97 25.91
N GLU A 483 2.90 4.21 26.99
CA GLU A 483 3.28 4.71 28.30
C GLU A 483 4.80 4.84 28.40
N GLN A 484 5.53 3.92 27.77
CA GLN A 484 6.97 3.81 27.81
C GLN A 484 7.48 3.25 26.50
N LEU A 485 8.58 3.79 25.98
CA LEU A 485 9.29 3.32 24.80
C LEU A 485 10.79 3.45 25.03
N ASP A 486 11.51 2.33 25.16
CA ASP A 486 12.89 2.28 25.57
C ASP A 486 13.79 1.50 24.60
N PHE A 487 15.08 1.84 24.60
CA PHE A 487 16.10 1.13 23.87
C PHE A 487 17.38 0.97 24.71
N SER A 488 17.90 -0.24 24.78
CA SER A 488 19.18 -0.51 25.42
C SER A 488 19.78 -1.82 24.92
N ASN A 489 21.05 -1.84 24.56
CA ASN A 489 21.79 -3.05 24.14
C ASN A 489 21.05 -3.82 23.02
N ASP A 490 20.67 -3.13 21.96
CA ASP A 490 19.86 -3.67 20.85
C ASP A 490 18.54 -4.32 21.26
N CYS A 491 18.03 -3.96 22.42
CA CYS A 491 16.72 -4.37 22.89
C CYS A 491 15.75 -3.19 22.81
N ILE A 492 14.66 -3.36 22.06
CA ILE A 492 13.53 -2.45 22.03
C ILE A 492 12.50 -2.94 23.03
N SER A 493 11.97 -2.06 23.88
CA SER A 493 10.82 -2.41 24.72
C SER A 493 9.84 -1.25 24.81
N PHE A 494 8.55 -1.57 24.93
CA PHE A 494 7.50 -0.59 25.15
C PHE A 494 6.35 -1.16 25.98
N THR A 495 5.65 -0.27 26.65
CA THR A 495 4.38 -0.56 27.32
C THR A 495 3.27 0.17 26.57
N ARG A 496 2.23 -0.57 26.16
CA ARG A 496 0.98 -0.04 25.62
C ARG A 496 -0.08 -0.05 26.71
N THR A 497 -0.87 1.02 26.81
CA THR A 497 -1.93 1.16 27.81
C THR A 497 -3.24 1.60 27.18
N TYR A 498 -4.36 0.99 27.61
CA TYR A 498 -5.71 1.31 27.18
C TYR A 498 -6.72 0.95 28.26
N GLU A 499 -7.57 1.89 28.67
CA GLU A 499 -8.66 1.70 29.65
C GLU A 499 -8.23 1.00 30.95
N GLY A 500 -7.01 1.25 31.43
CA GLY A 500 -6.45 0.68 32.66
C GLY A 500 -5.72 -0.64 32.48
N ASP A 501 -5.80 -1.28 31.30
CA ASP A 501 -5.01 -2.45 30.97
C ASP A 501 -3.66 -2.06 30.36
N SER A 502 -2.63 -2.87 30.63
CA SER A 502 -1.27 -2.63 30.13
C SER A 502 -0.63 -3.91 29.61
N ILE A 503 0.00 -3.80 28.44
CA ILE A 503 0.79 -4.87 27.83
C ILE A 503 2.21 -4.35 27.60
N LYS A 504 3.20 -5.08 28.11
CA LYS A 504 4.61 -4.82 27.85
C LYS A 504 5.14 -5.78 26.79
N CYS A 505 5.87 -5.20 25.85
CA CYS A 505 6.55 -5.91 24.76
C CYS A 505 8.06 -5.67 24.87
N VAL A 506 8.84 -6.72 24.72
CA VAL A 506 10.31 -6.71 24.78
C VAL A 506 10.84 -7.48 23.61
N PHE A 507 11.69 -6.86 22.79
CA PHE A 507 12.33 -7.44 21.58
C PHE A 507 13.83 -7.37 21.76
N ASN A 508 14.49 -8.51 21.77
CA ASN A 508 15.94 -8.59 21.95
C ASN A 508 16.62 -8.93 20.63
N PHE A 509 17.21 -7.94 19.99
CA PHE A 509 18.02 -8.11 18.77
C PHE A 509 19.53 -8.17 19.06
N GLY A 510 19.92 -8.02 20.35
CA GLY A 510 21.30 -8.15 20.79
C GLY A 510 21.77 -9.60 20.81
N GLN A 511 23.10 -9.78 20.95
CA GLN A 511 23.71 -11.13 20.95
C GLN A 511 23.47 -11.90 22.24
N SER A 512 23.35 -11.19 23.36
CA SER A 512 23.15 -11.81 24.68
C SER A 512 21.68 -11.95 25.03
N GLN A 513 21.31 -13.02 25.73
CA GLN A 513 19.95 -13.17 26.26
C GLN A 513 19.64 -12.08 27.30
N LYS A 514 18.37 -11.63 27.32
CA LYS A 514 17.87 -10.65 28.27
C LYS A 514 16.95 -11.32 29.28
N ASN A 515 17.33 -11.26 30.55
CA ASN A 515 16.46 -11.70 31.63
C ASN A 515 15.39 -10.63 31.90
N VAL A 516 14.13 -11.04 31.93
CA VAL A 516 12.99 -10.23 32.33
C VAL A 516 12.38 -10.90 33.55
N ALA A 517 12.55 -10.26 34.70
CA ALA A 517 11.90 -10.72 35.95
C ALA A 517 10.42 -10.31 35.91
N LEU A 518 9.53 -11.28 35.95
CA LEU A 518 8.09 -11.08 36.02
C LEU A 518 7.63 -11.04 37.47
N GLN A 519 6.67 -10.17 37.78
CA GLN A 519 5.98 -10.15 39.05
C GLN A 519 4.89 -11.25 39.09
N SER A 520 4.42 -11.60 40.26
CA SER A 520 3.44 -12.70 40.45
C SER A 520 2.08 -12.48 39.79
N ASN A 521 1.72 -11.23 39.54
CA ASN A 521 0.50 -10.81 38.84
C ASN A 521 0.68 -10.64 37.30
N GLU A 522 1.90 -10.69 36.81
CA GLU A 522 2.18 -10.52 35.37
C GLU A 522 2.03 -11.85 34.63
N LYS A 523 1.36 -11.81 33.48
CA LYS A 523 1.03 -13.00 32.67
C LYS A 523 1.68 -12.94 31.29
N ILE A 524 2.49 -13.95 30.96
CA ILE A 524 3.01 -14.11 29.60
C ILE A 524 1.86 -14.39 28.63
N LEU A 525 1.80 -13.60 27.56
CA LEU A 525 0.85 -13.74 26.45
C LEU A 525 1.51 -14.46 25.27
N LEU A 526 2.73 -14.05 24.89
CA LEU A 526 3.55 -14.72 23.87
C LEU A 526 5.05 -14.58 24.19
N GLY A 527 5.85 -15.48 23.63
CA GLY A 527 7.30 -15.50 23.84
C GLY A 527 7.70 -16.18 25.15
N LYS A 528 8.91 -15.94 25.61
CA LYS A 528 9.50 -16.55 26.83
C LYS A 528 10.55 -15.67 27.47
N THR A 529 10.82 -15.89 28.76
CA THR A 529 11.97 -15.34 29.48
C THR A 529 12.91 -16.46 29.89
N PRO A 530 14.26 -16.33 29.79
CA PRO A 530 14.95 -15.19 29.19
C PRO A 530 14.68 -15.02 27.70
N VAL A 531 14.69 -13.76 27.22
CA VAL A 531 14.49 -13.42 25.81
C VAL A 531 15.81 -13.66 25.07
N THR A 532 15.83 -14.65 24.20
CA THR A 532 17.00 -15.00 23.38
C THR A 532 17.33 -13.93 22.33
N SER A 533 18.49 -14.00 21.70
CA SER A 533 18.79 -13.19 20.50
C SER A 533 17.72 -13.42 19.43
N ASN A 534 17.28 -12.35 18.76
CA ASN A 534 16.15 -12.34 17.82
C ASN A 534 14.84 -12.90 18.40
N GLY A 535 14.69 -12.85 19.74
CA GLY A 535 13.48 -13.28 20.41
C GLY A 535 12.65 -12.11 20.94
N TYR A 536 11.48 -12.46 21.48
CA TYR A 536 10.58 -11.47 22.08
C TYR A 536 9.83 -12.05 23.28
N LEU A 537 9.28 -11.15 24.09
CA LEU A 537 8.38 -11.45 25.19
C LEU A 537 7.26 -10.41 25.22
N ILE A 538 6.03 -10.86 25.25
CA ILE A 538 4.84 -10.02 25.37
C ILE A 538 4.08 -10.51 26.60
N TYR A 539 3.80 -9.61 27.53
CA TYR A 539 3.12 -9.95 28.76
C TYR A 539 2.20 -8.83 29.25
N ARG A 540 1.14 -9.22 29.96
CA ARG A 540 0.22 -8.30 30.64
C ARG A 540 0.80 -7.94 32.01
N LYS A 541 0.81 -6.64 32.34
CA LYS A 541 1.21 -6.10 33.63
C LYS A 541 0.09 -6.22 34.66
#